data_3ca75a755b2044505560661b83f3f617
#
_entry.id   3ca75a755b2044505560661b83f3f617
#
_cell.length_a   1.000
_cell.length_b   1.000
_cell.length_c   1.000
_cell.angle_alpha   90.00
_cell.angle_beta   90.00
_cell.angle_gamma   90.00
#
_symmetry.space_group_name_H-M   'P 1'
#
loop_
_entity.id
_entity.type
_entity.pdbx_description
1 polymer ?
#
loop_
_entity_poly.entity_id
_entity_poly.type
_entity_poly.pdbx_seq_one_letter_code
_entity_poly.pdbx_strand_id
1 'polypeptide(L)'
;MRVAFALRRSLTRFPVWAIALGLVCGMQSGVAAAETASPTAIQFTLDRPLDASDAPFVLASTRGLFRSENLNVATNIASGPGDAIARVASGSSDLAQVDINALMRFRDKADAAPVKAVFVLFNKAPYAIIARKSRGVRALSDLEGKTLGVADGDFSIWFWPALAHQNGIKLASVKLAKFSPAVREPMLSAGQVDAVNGFSYLTGANLKDRGVPADDLTVLRYADYGCEAYGFALIVNPAFAAGKPEAVKGFLRAVIAGTRLAIKDPARAVDDVLTQMEGGTRDLELARLRAVIGDNILTDEVKRSGIGGIDPARFARSVDQLAEDVKFRAKPVATDIFDDSFLPASSARLIH
;
A
#
# COMPACT_ATOMS: atom_id res chain seq x y z
N MET A 1 -34.04 49.60 -61.05
CA MET A 1 -33.68 49.77 -62.48
C MET A 1 -33.53 48.40 -63.10
N ARG A 2 -34.43 48.07 -64.01
CA ARG A 2 -34.54 46.89 -64.83
C ARG A 2 -33.27 46.75 -65.67
N VAL A 3 -32.83 45.51 -66.00
CA VAL A 3 -32.76 45.02 -67.38
C VAL A 3 -32.55 43.50 -67.32
N ALA A 4 -33.43 42.77 -68.00
CA ALA A 4 -33.41 41.38 -68.41
C ALA A 4 -32.79 41.23 -69.78
N PHE A 5 -32.25 40.08 -70.13
CA PHE A 5 -32.16 39.47 -71.45
C PHE A 5 -31.69 38.01 -71.30
N ALA A 6 -32.47 37.03 -71.50
CA ALA A 6 -33.09 36.36 -72.65
C ALA A 6 -32.14 35.45 -73.43
N LEU A 7 -32.48 34.16 -73.34
CA LEU A 7 -32.46 33.04 -74.31
C LEU A 7 -31.40 32.95 -75.42
N ARG A 8 -30.77 31.78 -75.52
CA ARG A 8 -30.89 30.95 -76.77
C ARG A 8 -30.60 29.44 -76.53
N ARG A 9 -31.55 28.62 -77.02
CA ARG A 9 -31.48 27.17 -77.19
C ARG A 9 -30.59 26.80 -78.42
N SER A 10 -29.82 25.70 -78.29
CA SER A 10 -29.56 24.89 -79.52
C SER A 10 -29.46 23.42 -79.07
N LEU A 11 -30.34 22.63 -79.69
CA LEU A 11 -30.42 21.20 -79.71
C LEU A 11 -29.43 20.65 -80.72
N THR A 12 -28.59 19.69 -80.34
CA THR A 12 -28.01 18.74 -81.31
C THR A 12 -28.03 17.33 -80.70
N ARG A 13 -28.39 16.40 -81.60
CA ARG A 13 -28.75 15.00 -81.32
C ARG A 13 -27.55 14.07 -81.44
N PHE A 14 -27.48 13.05 -80.57
CA PHE A 14 -27.09 11.63 -80.66
C PHE A 14 -25.67 11.21 -81.09
N PRO A 15 -25.07 10.03 -80.68
CA PRO A 15 -25.76 8.74 -80.48
C PRO A 15 -25.34 7.96 -79.20
N VAL A 16 -26.16 6.94 -78.89
CA VAL A 16 -26.08 5.90 -77.90
C VAL A 16 -24.88 4.97 -78.14
N TRP A 17 -24.02 4.82 -77.14
CA TRP A 17 -23.14 3.66 -77.03
C TRP A 17 -23.39 3.01 -75.65
N ALA A 18 -23.88 1.79 -75.72
CA ALA A 18 -24.04 0.91 -74.55
C ALA A 18 -22.66 0.43 -74.09
N ILE A 19 -22.26 0.76 -72.87
CA ILE A 19 -21.13 0.16 -72.18
C ILE A 19 -21.69 -0.59 -71.02
N ALA A 20 -21.54 -1.91 -71.06
CA ALA A 20 -21.83 -2.81 -69.94
C ALA A 20 -20.86 -2.52 -68.74
N LEU A 21 -21.39 -2.02 -67.67
CA LEU A 21 -20.61 -1.84 -66.38
C LEU A 21 -20.74 -3.11 -65.56
N GLY A 22 -19.65 -3.91 -65.52
CA GLY A 22 -19.53 -5.06 -64.67
C GLY A 22 -19.54 -4.61 -63.18
N LEU A 23 -20.47 -5.18 -62.42
CA LEU A 23 -20.58 -5.01 -60.99
C LEU A 23 -19.40 -5.75 -60.30
N VAL A 24 -18.29 -5.06 -60.04
CA VAL A 24 -17.26 -5.56 -59.12
C VAL A 24 -17.73 -5.27 -57.69
N CYS A 25 -18.34 -6.28 -57.07
CA CYS A 25 -18.67 -6.27 -55.67
C CYS A 25 -17.38 -6.39 -54.85
N GLY A 26 -16.74 -5.24 -54.58
CA GLY A 26 -15.58 -5.17 -53.67
C GLY A 26 -16.04 -5.47 -52.23
N MET A 27 -15.77 -6.71 -51.75
CA MET A 27 -15.81 -7.02 -50.35
C MET A 27 -14.74 -6.17 -49.66
N GLN A 28 -15.10 -5.01 -49.14
CA GLN A 28 -14.32 -4.30 -48.13
C GLN A 28 -14.45 -5.09 -46.84
N SER A 29 -13.48 -5.97 -46.60
CA SER A 29 -13.23 -6.50 -45.24
C SER A 29 -12.84 -5.33 -44.37
N GLY A 30 -13.84 -4.76 -43.71
CA GLY A 30 -13.60 -3.80 -42.63
C GLY A 30 -12.81 -4.50 -41.53
N VAL A 31 -11.51 -4.27 -41.49
CA VAL A 31 -10.72 -4.50 -40.29
C VAL A 31 -11.30 -3.56 -39.25
N ALA A 32 -12.20 -4.08 -38.39
CA ALA A 32 -12.61 -3.39 -37.21
C ALA A 32 -11.32 -3.15 -36.40
N ALA A 33 -10.78 -1.94 -36.46
CA ALA A 33 -9.78 -1.51 -35.51
C ALA A 33 -10.40 -1.71 -34.13
N ALA A 34 -9.87 -2.62 -33.35
CA ALA A 34 -10.25 -2.78 -31.98
C ALA A 34 -10.04 -1.41 -31.32
N GLU A 35 -11.12 -0.76 -30.95
CA GLU A 35 -11.11 0.50 -30.24
C GLU A 35 -10.35 0.21 -28.95
N THR A 36 -9.10 0.68 -28.85
CA THR A 36 -8.30 0.53 -27.63
C THR A 36 -9.01 1.35 -26.57
N ALA A 37 -9.73 0.65 -25.68
CA ALA A 37 -10.44 1.27 -24.58
C ALA A 37 -9.47 2.19 -23.82
N SER A 38 -9.89 3.42 -23.57
CA SER A 38 -9.08 4.40 -22.82
C SER A 38 -8.68 3.82 -21.46
N PRO A 39 -7.44 4.05 -21.01
CA PRO A 39 -6.97 3.55 -19.74
C PRO A 39 -7.90 3.94 -18.58
N THR A 40 -8.18 3.00 -17.68
CA THR A 40 -8.98 3.28 -16.50
C THR A 40 -8.18 4.18 -15.56
N ALA A 41 -8.71 5.37 -15.27
CA ALA A 41 -8.12 6.26 -14.27
C ALA A 41 -8.35 5.69 -12.86
N ILE A 42 -7.30 5.74 -12.03
CA ILE A 42 -7.32 5.32 -10.62
C ILE A 42 -6.69 6.41 -9.77
N GLN A 43 -7.40 6.84 -8.71
CA GLN A 43 -6.87 7.66 -7.64
C GLN A 43 -6.35 6.77 -6.52
N PHE A 44 -5.03 6.70 -6.38
CA PHE A 44 -4.35 5.92 -5.35
C PHE A 44 -3.80 6.84 -4.26
N THR A 45 -3.95 6.48 -2.99
CA THR A 45 -3.48 7.30 -1.87
C THR A 45 -2.53 6.51 -0.97
N LEU A 46 -1.38 7.10 -0.67
CA LEU A 46 -0.48 6.66 0.39
C LEU A 46 -0.88 7.35 1.70
N ASP A 47 -0.80 6.63 2.82
CA ASP A 47 -1.17 7.15 4.14
C ASP A 47 -0.07 7.97 4.81
N ARG A 48 1.09 8.14 4.17
CA ARG A 48 2.27 8.87 4.65
C ARG A 48 3.14 9.32 3.49
N PRO A 49 4.13 10.23 3.73
CA PRO A 49 5.14 10.58 2.73
C PRO A 49 5.84 9.34 2.17
N LEU A 50 6.13 9.38 0.88
CA LEU A 50 6.78 8.31 0.13
C LEU A 50 8.17 8.03 0.67
N ASP A 51 8.48 6.75 0.91
CA ASP A 51 9.81 6.25 1.24
C ASP A 51 10.11 4.96 0.46
N ALA A 52 11.27 4.34 0.69
CA ALA A 52 11.65 3.13 -0.05
C ALA A 52 10.73 1.93 0.17
N SER A 53 9.90 1.92 1.23
CA SER A 53 8.91 0.86 1.44
C SER A 53 7.81 0.86 0.38
N ASP A 54 7.64 1.98 -0.33
CA ASP A 54 6.66 2.17 -1.40
C ASP A 54 7.21 1.79 -2.79
N ALA A 55 8.44 1.27 -2.86
CA ALA A 55 9.09 0.83 -4.10
C ALA A 55 8.18 -0.03 -5.01
N PRO A 56 7.33 -0.95 -4.52
CA PRO A 56 6.40 -1.70 -5.37
C PRO A 56 5.50 -0.82 -6.24
N PHE A 57 4.98 0.28 -5.69
CA PHE A 57 4.08 1.21 -6.39
C PHE A 57 4.84 2.14 -7.33
N VAL A 58 6.00 2.64 -6.89
CA VAL A 58 6.89 3.47 -7.72
C VAL A 58 7.32 2.68 -8.95
N LEU A 59 7.79 1.45 -8.79
CA LEU A 59 8.19 0.59 -9.91
C LEU A 59 6.99 0.23 -10.81
N ALA A 60 5.80 -0.01 -10.24
CA ALA A 60 4.60 -0.23 -11.03
C ALA A 60 4.27 0.97 -11.93
N SER A 61 4.51 2.18 -11.45
CA SER A 61 4.34 3.42 -12.21
C SER A 61 5.48 3.64 -13.22
N THR A 62 6.73 3.71 -12.75
CA THR A 62 7.91 4.11 -13.57
C THR A 62 8.26 3.09 -14.63
N ARG A 63 8.02 1.78 -14.36
CA ARG A 63 8.24 0.70 -15.33
C ARG A 63 7.04 0.42 -16.23
N GLY A 64 6.00 1.24 -16.15
CA GLY A 64 4.82 1.12 -17.01
C GLY A 64 3.92 -0.09 -16.74
N LEU A 65 4.06 -0.74 -15.54
CA LEU A 65 3.28 -1.93 -15.20
C LEU A 65 1.79 -1.61 -15.05
N PHE A 66 1.43 -0.44 -14.52
CA PHE A 66 0.02 0.01 -14.52
C PHE A 66 -0.50 0.21 -15.94
N ARG A 67 0.29 0.79 -16.83
CA ARG A 67 -0.10 0.99 -18.23
C ARG A 67 -0.30 -0.33 -18.98
N SER A 68 0.51 -1.35 -18.70
CA SER A 68 0.34 -2.68 -19.31
C SER A 68 -0.96 -3.36 -18.88
N GLU A 69 -1.55 -2.94 -17.75
CA GLU A 69 -2.88 -3.36 -17.29
C GLU A 69 -4.00 -2.40 -17.71
N ASN A 70 -3.72 -1.51 -18.68
CA ASN A 70 -4.65 -0.47 -19.15
C ASN A 70 -5.14 0.46 -18.02
N LEU A 71 -4.24 0.83 -17.09
CA LEU A 71 -4.51 1.71 -15.96
C LEU A 71 -3.71 3.00 -16.06
N ASN A 72 -4.35 4.11 -15.68
CA ASN A 72 -3.71 5.41 -15.46
C ASN A 72 -3.84 5.77 -13.97
N VAL A 73 -2.76 5.56 -13.22
CA VAL A 73 -2.76 5.71 -11.76
C VAL A 73 -2.15 7.06 -11.37
N ALA A 74 -2.92 7.88 -10.66
CA ALA A 74 -2.47 9.09 -9.99
C ALA A 74 -2.28 8.80 -8.49
N THR A 75 -1.06 9.03 -7.99
CA THR A 75 -0.73 8.80 -6.57
C THR A 75 -0.81 10.11 -5.79
N ASN A 76 -1.50 10.08 -4.66
CA ASN A 76 -1.66 11.18 -3.72
C ASN A 76 -1.15 10.77 -2.33
N ILE A 77 -0.87 11.75 -1.48
CA ILE A 77 -0.46 11.54 -0.09
C ILE A 77 -1.55 12.08 0.84
N ALA A 78 -1.94 11.28 1.82
CA ALA A 78 -2.85 11.67 2.89
C ALA A 78 -2.07 12.18 4.11
N SER A 79 -2.77 12.85 5.02
CA SER A 79 -2.20 13.33 6.29
C SER A 79 -2.07 12.23 7.35
N GLY A 80 -2.37 10.98 7.00
CA GLY A 80 -2.30 9.81 7.86
C GLY A 80 -3.34 8.76 7.46
N PRO A 81 -3.31 7.58 8.09
CA PRO A 81 -4.19 6.47 7.70
C PRO A 81 -5.68 6.76 7.89
N GLY A 82 -6.04 7.58 8.88
CA GLY A 82 -7.44 8.02 9.06
C GLY A 82 -7.95 8.83 7.88
N ASP A 83 -7.15 9.74 7.33
CA ASP A 83 -7.47 10.53 6.13
C ASP A 83 -7.50 9.63 4.88
N ALA A 84 -6.51 8.74 4.71
CA ALA A 84 -6.49 7.81 3.58
C ALA A 84 -7.73 6.91 3.54
N ILE A 85 -8.13 6.34 4.69
CA ILE A 85 -9.35 5.52 4.80
C ILE A 85 -10.59 6.36 4.50
N ALA A 86 -10.67 7.60 5.01
CA ALA A 86 -11.81 8.49 4.77
C ALA A 86 -11.95 8.84 3.28
N ARG A 87 -10.85 9.06 2.58
CA ARG A 87 -10.86 9.29 1.11
C ARG A 87 -11.36 8.08 0.34
N VAL A 88 -10.95 6.87 0.72
CA VAL A 88 -11.47 5.65 0.11
C VAL A 88 -12.95 5.45 0.44
N ALA A 89 -13.35 5.67 1.68
CA ALA A 89 -14.74 5.53 2.12
C ALA A 89 -15.69 6.51 1.39
N SER A 90 -15.23 7.73 1.11
CA SER A 90 -16.00 8.75 0.38
C SER A 90 -15.96 8.63 -1.14
N GLY A 91 -15.05 7.80 -1.69
CA GLY A 91 -14.81 7.70 -3.14
C GLY A 91 -13.91 8.81 -3.71
N SER A 92 -13.29 9.65 -2.86
CA SER A 92 -12.26 10.62 -3.30
C SER A 92 -10.96 9.93 -3.72
N SER A 93 -10.74 8.69 -3.25
CA SER A 93 -9.71 7.78 -3.71
C SER A 93 -10.33 6.41 -4.02
N ASP A 94 -9.86 5.77 -5.08
CA ASP A 94 -10.32 4.44 -5.48
C ASP A 94 -9.65 3.36 -4.64
N LEU A 95 -8.34 3.51 -4.41
CA LEU A 95 -7.54 2.64 -3.56
C LEU A 95 -6.65 3.47 -2.63
N ALA A 96 -6.25 2.87 -1.50
CA ALA A 96 -5.19 3.43 -0.66
C ALA A 96 -4.34 2.32 -0.03
N GLN A 97 -3.10 2.67 0.33
CA GLN A 97 -2.28 1.88 1.24
C GLN A 97 -2.49 2.39 2.65
N VAL A 98 -2.82 1.49 3.56
CA VAL A 98 -2.98 1.80 4.99
C VAL A 98 -2.57 0.60 5.84
N ASP A 99 -2.32 0.82 7.11
CA ASP A 99 -2.21 -0.26 8.08
C ASP A 99 -3.57 -0.96 8.25
N ILE A 100 -3.61 -2.30 8.11
CA ILE A 100 -4.86 -3.08 8.17
C ILE A 100 -5.52 -2.98 9.57
N ASN A 101 -4.74 -2.72 10.62
CA ASN A 101 -5.25 -2.58 11.97
C ASN A 101 -5.98 -1.23 12.15
N ALA A 102 -5.55 -0.19 11.43
CA ALA A 102 -6.29 1.07 11.32
C ALA A 102 -7.63 0.88 10.58
N LEU A 103 -7.66 0.04 9.52
CA LEU A 103 -8.91 -0.32 8.85
C LEU A 103 -9.85 -1.05 9.81
N MET A 104 -9.39 -2.02 10.60
CA MET A 104 -10.21 -2.72 11.60
C MET A 104 -10.88 -1.74 12.56
N ARG A 105 -10.12 -0.76 13.06
CA ARG A 105 -10.67 0.31 13.94
C ARG A 105 -11.68 1.20 13.24
N PHE A 106 -11.45 1.52 11.97
CA PHE A 106 -12.42 2.29 11.20
C PHE A 106 -13.72 1.51 11.01
N ARG A 107 -13.64 0.22 10.67
CA ARG A 107 -14.77 -0.68 10.42
C ARG A 107 -15.61 -0.96 11.67
N ASP A 108 -15.04 -0.81 12.87
CA ASP A 108 -15.73 -0.96 14.14
C ASP A 108 -16.71 0.20 14.47
N LYS A 109 -16.68 1.29 13.73
CA LYS A 109 -17.64 2.40 13.89
C LYS A 109 -19.03 1.98 13.39
N ALA A 110 -20.10 2.51 14.03
CA ALA A 110 -21.48 2.13 13.72
C ALA A 110 -21.85 2.27 12.25
N ASP A 111 -21.46 3.40 11.65
CA ASP A 111 -21.84 3.80 10.28
C ASP A 111 -20.63 3.73 9.33
N ALA A 112 -19.66 2.87 9.62
CA ALA A 112 -18.48 2.75 8.78
C ALA A 112 -18.85 2.22 7.39
N ALA A 113 -18.38 2.91 6.35
CA ALA A 113 -18.46 2.40 5.00
C ALA A 113 -17.79 1.00 4.91
N PRO A 114 -18.32 0.07 4.09
CA PRO A 114 -17.83 -1.31 4.02
C PRO A 114 -16.52 -1.45 3.21
N VAL A 115 -15.56 -0.56 3.48
CA VAL A 115 -14.21 -0.62 2.91
C VAL A 115 -13.53 -1.89 3.36
N LYS A 116 -12.90 -2.61 2.43
CA LYS A 116 -12.11 -3.81 2.70
C LYS A 116 -10.70 -3.69 2.15
N ALA A 117 -9.79 -4.41 2.79
CA ALA A 117 -8.49 -4.68 2.21
C ALA A 117 -8.62 -5.77 1.13
N VAL A 118 -7.84 -5.64 0.06
CA VAL A 118 -7.83 -6.59 -1.07
C VAL A 118 -6.44 -7.16 -1.34
N PHE A 119 -5.42 -6.66 -0.62
CA PHE A 119 -4.04 -7.11 -0.73
C PHE A 119 -3.25 -6.71 0.52
N VAL A 120 -2.51 -7.63 1.12
CA VAL A 120 -1.60 -7.36 2.24
C VAL A 120 -0.17 -7.32 1.69
N LEU A 121 0.43 -6.13 1.65
CA LEU A 121 1.81 -5.97 1.22
C LEU A 121 2.79 -6.40 2.32
N PHE A 122 2.55 -5.94 3.55
CA PHE A 122 3.37 -6.31 4.69
C PHE A 122 2.74 -7.47 5.45
N ASN A 123 3.17 -8.68 5.12
CA ASN A 123 2.69 -9.90 5.77
C ASN A 123 2.97 -9.91 7.27
N LYS A 124 4.10 -9.35 7.73
CA LYS A 124 4.35 -9.02 9.13
C LYS A 124 4.29 -7.51 9.34
N ALA A 125 3.58 -7.06 10.36
CA ALA A 125 3.57 -5.65 10.73
C ALA A 125 5.00 -5.16 11.09
N PRO A 126 5.36 -3.92 10.72
CA PRO A 126 6.70 -3.39 10.97
C PRO A 126 6.88 -2.89 12.42
N TYR A 127 6.01 -3.28 13.33
CA TYR A 127 5.99 -2.79 14.70
C TYR A 127 7.23 -3.22 15.47
N ALA A 128 7.83 -2.27 16.15
CA ALA A 128 9.02 -2.53 16.96
C ALA A 128 9.15 -1.53 18.12
N ILE A 129 9.84 -1.95 19.16
CA ILE A 129 10.40 -1.06 20.15
C ILE A 129 11.86 -0.84 19.79
N ILE A 130 12.24 0.41 19.64
CA ILE A 130 13.61 0.82 19.36
C ILE A 130 14.18 1.45 20.63
N ALA A 131 15.33 0.95 21.07
CA ALA A 131 15.97 1.34 22.31
C ALA A 131 17.47 1.52 22.14
N ARG A 132 18.15 2.00 23.20
CA ARG A 132 19.60 2.11 23.25
C ARG A 132 20.18 1.15 24.26
N LYS A 133 21.19 0.36 23.85
CA LYS A 133 21.91 -0.57 24.75
C LYS A 133 22.60 0.18 25.88
N SER A 134 23.12 1.40 25.60
CA SER A 134 23.70 2.29 26.60
C SER A 134 22.70 2.75 27.67
N ARG A 135 21.38 2.60 27.43
CA ARG A 135 20.29 2.86 28.38
C ARG A 135 19.83 1.58 29.11
N GLY A 136 20.55 0.49 28.93
CA GLY A 136 20.27 -0.78 29.58
C GLY A 136 19.09 -1.56 29.01
N VAL A 137 18.70 -1.30 27.72
CA VAL A 137 17.63 -2.04 27.04
C VAL A 137 18.23 -2.85 25.90
N ARG A 138 18.28 -4.16 26.06
CA ARG A 138 18.80 -5.14 25.08
C ARG A 138 17.77 -6.18 24.68
N ALA A 139 16.81 -6.45 25.56
CA ALA A 139 15.72 -7.40 25.39
C ALA A 139 14.40 -6.75 25.82
N LEU A 140 13.28 -7.40 25.50
CA LEU A 140 11.95 -6.89 25.83
C LEU A 140 11.73 -6.82 27.36
N SER A 141 12.28 -7.78 28.11
CA SER A 141 12.25 -7.81 29.56
C SER A 141 12.93 -6.60 30.24
N ASP A 142 13.90 -5.97 29.57
CA ASP A 142 14.63 -4.82 30.11
C ASP A 142 13.78 -3.54 30.17
N LEU A 143 12.56 -3.58 29.58
CA LEU A 143 11.62 -2.45 29.64
C LEU A 143 10.97 -2.26 31.02
N GLU A 144 11.02 -3.26 31.90
CA GLU A 144 10.50 -3.11 33.25
C GLU A 144 11.26 -1.99 34.00
N GLY A 145 10.52 -1.07 34.58
CA GLY A 145 11.05 0.14 35.25
C GLY A 145 11.48 1.25 34.28
N LYS A 146 11.30 1.07 32.97
CA LYS A 146 11.72 2.02 31.93
C LYS A 146 10.56 2.86 31.39
N THR A 147 10.92 3.93 30.68
CA THR A 147 9.97 4.79 29.96
C THR A 147 9.96 4.46 28.47
N LEU A 148 8.81 3.97 27.99
CA LEU A 148 8.54 3.73 26.58
C LEU A 148 7.81 4.94 25.98
N GLY A 149 8.45 5.62 25.05
CA GLY A 149 7.88 6.73 24.31
C GLY A 149 6.95 6.25 23.19
N VAL A 150 5.76 6.84 23.11
CA VAL A 150 4.72 6.51 22.15
C VAL A 150 4.29 7.76 21.41
N ALA A 151 4.37 7.75 20.07
CA ALA A 151 3.88 8.84 19.28
C ALA A 151 2.35 8.86 19.21
N ASP A 152 1.75 10.07 19.19
CA ASP A 152 0.32 10.20 18.97
C ASP A 152 -0.08 9.58 17.64
N GLY A 153 -1.15 8.77 17.63
CA GLY A 153 -1.63 8.06 16.45
C GLY A 153 -0.85 6.81 16.08
N ASP A 154 0.10 6.36 16.89
CA ASP A 154 0.83 5.11 16.67
C ASP A 154 -0.04 3.91 17.06
N PHE A 155 -0.50 3.14 16.06
CA PHE A 155 -1.39 1.98 16.29
C PHE A 155 -0.65 0.77 16.83
N SER A 156 0.65 0.68 16.63
CA SER A 156 1.43 -0.48 17.08
C SER A 156 1.37 -0.64 18.60
N ILE A 157 1.13 0.46 19.35
CA ILE A 157 0.95 0.43 20.79
C ILE A 157 -0.27 -0.37 21.24
N TRP A 158 -1.29 -0.53 20.41
CA TRP A 158 -2.48 -1.33 20.75
C TRP A 158 -2.15 -2.82 20.93
N PHE A 159 -1.04 -3.29 20.37
CA PHE A 159 -0.55 -4.65 20.55
C PHE A 159 0.37 -4.79 21.76
N TRP A 160 0.75 -3.69 22.42
CA TRP A 160 1.65 -3.70 23.56
C TRP A 160 1.13 -4.53 24.74
N PRO A 161 -0.16 -4.46 25.15
CA PRO A 161 -0.69 -5.30 26.24
C PRO A 161 -0.52 -6.79 25.95
N ALA A 162 -0.92 -7.26 24.79
CA ALA A 162 -0.76 -8.65 24.38
C ALA A 162 0.71 -9.07 24.34
N LEU A 163 1.58 -8.23 23.76
CA LEU A 163 3.01 -8.48 23.69
C LEU A 163 3.64 -8.60 25.07
N ALA A 164 3.32 -7.67 25.97
CA ALA A 164 3.81 -7.69 27.36
C ALA A 164 3.32 -8.93 28.11
N HIS A 165 2.03 -9.26 28.01
CA HIS A 165 1.43 -10.44 28.64
C HIS A 165 2.09 -11.73 28.15
N GLN A 166 2.22 -11.92 26.83
CA GLN A 166 2.82 -13.12 26.24
C GLN A 166 4.30 -13.32 26.64
N ASN A 167 5.00 -12.22 26.98
CA ASN A 167 6.42 -12.24 27.33
C ASN A 167 6.67 -12.03 28.83
N GLY A 168 5.63 -12.13 29.66
CA GLY A 168 5.74 -12.08 31.13
C GLY A 168 6.12 -10.71 31.71
N ILE A 169 5.89 -9.62 30.93
CA ILE A 169 6.20 -8.25 31.35
C ILE A 169 5.00 -7.64 32.08
N LYS A 170 5.25 -7.06 33.23
CA LYS A 170 4.21 -6.36 33.99
C LYS A 170 3.93 -4.99 33.34
N LEU A 171 2.76 -4.82 32.73
CA LEU A 171 2.38 -3.55 32.07
C LEU A 171 2.58 -2.33 32.99
N ALA A 172 2.21 -2.46 34.27
CA ALA A 172 2.33 -1.36 35.24
C ALA A 172 3.78 -0.98 35.55
N SER A 173 4.77 -1.84 35.23
CA SER A 173 6.19 -1.53 35.41
C SER A 173 6.79 -0.70 34.28
N VAL A 174 6.09 -0.56 33.12
CA VAL A 174 6.55 0.22 31.96
C VAL A 174 5.78 1.53 31.88
N LYS A 175 6.49 2.65 32.05
CA LYS A 175 5.87 3.98 31.94
C LYS A 175 5.70 4.37 30.47
N LEU A 176 4.47 4.65 30.04
CA LEU A 176 4.22 5.19 28.70
C LEU A 176 4.31 6.72 28.72
N ALA A 177 5.14 7.30 27.84
CA ALA A 177 5.25 8.74 27.62
C ALA A 177 4.72 9.07 26.22
N LYS A 178 3.65 9.88 26.13
CA LYS A 178 3.03 10.29 24.88
C LYS A 178 3.57 11.63 24.39
N PHE A 179 3.79 11.75 23.09
CA PHE A 179 4.29 12.96 22.43
C PHE A 179 3.95 12.98 20.93
N SER A 180 4.16 14.12 20.27
CA SER A 180 3.93 14.20 18.82
C SER A 180 4.94 13.34 18.05
N PRO A 181 4.57 12.80 16.88
CA PRO A 181 5.45 11.96 16.06
C PRO A 181 6.80 12.62 15.72
N ALA A 182 6.83 13.94 15.55
CA ALA A 182 8.02 14.70 15.15
C ALA A 182 9.15 14.67 16.20
N VAL A 183 8.85 14.43 17.48
CA VAL A 183 9.84 14.42 18.55
C VAL A 183 10.24 13.02 19.02
N ARG A 184 9.70 11.96 18.43
CA ARG A 184 9.96 10.57 18.84
C ARG A 184 11.47 10.24 18.85
N GLU A 185 12.12 10.38 17.72
CA GLU A 185 13.55 10.11 17.59
C GLU A 185 14.41 11.09 18.41
N PRO A 186 14.14 12.42 18.43
CA PRO A 186 14.79 13.35 19.36
C PRO A 186 14.73 12.95 20.83
N MET A 187 13.56 12.52 21.33
CA MET A 187 13.37 12.11 22.74
C MET A 187 14.26 10.92 23.11
N LEU A 188 14.34 9.90 22.22
CA LEU A 188 15.22 8.75 22.46
C LEU A 188 16.70 9.13 22.29
N SER A 189 17.05 9.91 21.28
CA SER A 189 18.44 10.36 21.04
C SER A 189 18.97 11.17 22.22
N ALA A 190 18.18 12.09 22.75
CA ALA A 190 18.52 12.89 23.94
C ALA A 190 18.44 12.11 25.26
N GLY A 191 17.94 10.87 25.25
CA GLY A 191 17.78 10.04 26.45
C GLY A 191 16.69 10.51 27.40
N GLN A 192 15.69 11.21 26.90
CA GLN A 192 14.52 11.62 27.68
C GLN A 192 13.52 10.48 27.85
N VAL A 193 13.61 9.44 27.00
CA VAL A 193 12.96 8.15 27.15
C VAL A 193 13.99 7.04 26.95
N ASP A 194 13.72 5.84 27.47
CA ASP A 194 14.64 4.70 27.40
C ASP A 194 14.46 3.91 26.07
N ALA A 195 13.24 3.91 25.58
CA ALA A 195 12.84 3.26 24.33
C ALA A 195 11.72 4.06 23.65
N VAL A 196 11.50 3.83 22.35
CA VAL A 196 10.36 4.37 21.62
C VAL A 196 9.66 3.26 20.82
N ASN A 197 8.34 3.37 20.73
CA ASN A 197 7.55 2.55 19.85
C ASN A 197 7.58 3.12 18.43
N GLY A 198 7.57 2.26 17.40
CA GLY A 198 7.61 2.72 16.01
C GLY A 198 7.76 1.58 15.01
N PHE A 199 8.28 1.89 13.84
CA PHE A 199 8.49 0.92 12.76
C PHE A 199 9.97 0.52 12.66
N SER A 200 10.23 -0.78 12.60
CA SER A 200 11.56 -1.37 12.61
C SER A 200 12.49 -0.80 11.52
N TYR A 201 11.97 -0.67 10.30
CA TYR A 201 12.73 -0.19 9.14
C TYR A 201 12.94 1.34 9.13
N LEU A 202 12.05 2.11 9.79
CA LEU A 202 12.02 3.56 9.71
C LEU A 202 12.74 4.21 10.91
N THR A 203 12.29 3.90 12.14
CA THR A 203 12.75 4.58 13.35
C THR A 203 14.23 4.33 13.64
N GLY A 204 14.69 3.08 13.47
CA GLY A 204 16.10 2.75 13.66
C GLY A 204 17.02 3.44 12.62
N ALA A 205 16.56 3.55 11.38
CA ALA A 205 17.28 4.25 10.32
C ALA A 205 17.36 5.76 10.60
N ASN A 206 16.24 6.38 11.00
CA ASN A 206 16.19 7.80 11.38
C ASN A 206 17.12 8.14 12.57
N LEU A 207 17.25 7.23 13.53
CA LEU A 207 18.15 7.42 14.66
C LEU A 207 19.62 7.36 14.27
N LYS A 208 20.00 6.45 13.36
CA LYS A 208 21.34 6.40 12.78
C LYS A 208 21.68 7.68 12.03
N ASP A 209 20.76 8.18 11.22
CA ASP A 209 20.91 9.45 10.51
C ASP A 209 21.08 10.64 11.45
N ARG A 210 20.52 10.56 12.67
CA ARG A 210 20.73 11.54 13.75
C ARG A 210 21.98 11.31 14.60
N GLY A 211 22.87 10.43 14.16
CA GLY A 211 24.16 10.18 14.82
C GLY A 211 24.09 9.21 16.01
N VAL A 212 23.00 8.48 16.22
CA VAL A 212 23.00 7.39 17.20
C VAL A 212 23.77 6.20 16.63
N PRO A 213 24.84 5.71 17.31
CA PRO A 213 25.63 4.61 16.82
C PRO A 213 24.77 3.36 16.55
N ALA A 214 25.00 2.70 15.42
CA ALA A 214 24.20 1.55 15.03
C ALA A 214 24.32 0.37 16.02
N ASP A 215 25.50 0.20 16.62
CA ASP A 215 25.80 -0.82 17.61
C ASP A 215 25.19 -0.51 18.99
N ASP A 216 24.81 0.75 19.26
CA ASP A 216 24.05 1.14 20.45
C ASP A 216 22.54 0.91 20.29
N LEU A 217 22.04 0.74 19.06
CA LEU A 217 20.61 0.50 18.83
C LEU A 217 20.22 -0.97 19.11
N THR A 218 19.07 -1.12 19.74
CA THR A 218 18.32 -2.39 19.85
C THR A 218 16.99 -2.21 19.15
N VAL A 219 16.64 -3.13 18.22
CA VAL A 219 15.36 -3.17 17.53
C VAL A 219 14.64 -4.45 17.95
N LEU A 220 13.60 -4.32 18.74
CA LEU A 220 12.78 -5.40 19.26
C LEU A 220 11.50 -5.47 18.43
N ARG A 221 11.51 -6.29 17.36
CA ARG A 221 10.35 -6.42 16.47
C ARG A 221 9.24 -7.20 17.16
N TYR A 222 8.04 -6.71 17.16
CA TYR A 222 6.89 -7.37 17.80
C TYR A 222 6.67 -8.80 17.28
N ALA A 223 6.90 -9.03 15.98
CA ALA A 223 6.77 -10.34 15.37
C ALA A 223 7.74 -11.39 15.95
N ASP A 224 8.90 -10.97 16.47
CA ASP A 224 9.88 -11.87 17.11
C ASP A 224 9.45 -12.29 18.52
N TYR A 225 8.45 -11.61 19.08
CA TYR A 225 7.91 -11.84 20.41
C TYR A 225 6.45 -12.32 20.40
N GLY A 226 6.00 -12.89 19.28
CA GLY A 226 4.70 -13.54 19.17
C GLY A 226 3.55 -12.67 18.65
N CYS A 227 3.81 -11.44 18.19
CA CYS A 227 2.77 -10.63 17.55
C CYS A 227 2.41 -11.20 16.17
N GLU A 228 1.13 -11.48 15.96
CA GLU A 228 0.58 -12.08 14.74
C GLU A 228 0.07 -11.04 13.73
N ALA A 229 0.24 -9.74 14.03
CA ALA A 229 -0.31 -8.65 13.23
C ALA A 229 0.19 -8.67 11.79
N TYR A 230 -0.74 -8.48 10.86
CA TYR A 230 -0.45 -8.02 9.50
C TYR A 230 -0.22 -6.50 9.53
N GLY A 231 0.55 -5.99 8.55
CA GLY A 231 0.88 -4.57 8.46
C GLY A 231 0.13 -3.85 7.33
N PHE A 232 0.88 -3.21 6.42
CA PHE A 232 0.28 -2.41 5.36
C PHE A 232 -0.46 -3.25 4.33
N ALA A 233 -1.66 -2.78 3.99
CA ALA A 233 -2.57 -3.39 3.04
C ALA A 233 -3.11 -2.36 2.05
N LEU A 234 -3.53 -2.82 0.88
CA LEU A 234 -4.32 -2.05 -0.06
C LEU A 234 -5.79 -2.20 0.27
N ILE A 235 -6.45 -1.07 0.47
CA ILE A 235 -7.89 -0.98 0.66
C ILE A 235 -8.54 -0.41 -0.59
N VAL A 236 -9.81 -0.73 -0.82
CA VAL A 236 -10.54 -0.32 -2.02
C VAL A 236 -11.89 0.31 -1.68
N ASN A 237 -12.28 1.31 -2.47
CA ASN A 237 -13.63 1.86 -2.42
C ASN A 237 -14.64 0.80 -2.89
N PRO A 238 -15.72 0.51 -2.12
CA PRO A 238 -16.67 -0.54 -2.46
C PRO A 238 -17.38 -0.35 -3.81
N ALA A 239 -17.74 0.89 -4.16
CA ALA A 239 -18.39 1.19 -5.42
C ALA A 239 -17.43 1.03 -6.61
N PHE A 240 -16.16 1.45 -6.45
CA PHE A 240 -15.12 1.23 -7.46
C PHE A 240 -14.86 -0.27 -7.66
N ALA A 241 -14.74 -1.03 -6.58
CA ALA A 241 -14.52 -2.47 -6.62
C ALA A 241 -15.65 -3.21 -7.36
N ALA A 242 -16.90 -2.83 -7.08
CA ALA A 242 -18.08 -3.41 -7.75
C ALA A 242 -18.19 -2.99 -9.23
N GLY A 243 -17.91 -1.71 -9.54
CA GLY A 243 -18.05 -1.18 -10.90
C GLY A 243 -16.88 -1.49 -11.83
N LYS A 244 -15.67 -1.70 -11.29
CA LYS A 244 -14.42 -1.88 -12.05
C LYS A 244 -13.54 -3.00 -11.49
N PRO A 245 -14.05 -4.22 -11.28
CA PRO A 245 -13.30 -5.30 -10.63
C PRO A 245 -12.02 -5.66 -11.38
N GLU A 246 -12.03 -5.62 -12.72
CA GLU A 246 -10.83 -5.91 -13.51
C GLU A 246 -9.74 -4.85 -13.37
N ALA A 247 -10.10 -3.58 -13.12
CA ALA A 247 -9.13 -2.55 -12.83
C ALA A 247 -8.46 -2.78 -11.46
N VAL A 248 -9.21 -3.22 -10.44
CA VAL A 248 -8.65 -3.62 -9.14
C VAL A 248 -7.68 -4.79 -9.32
N LYS A 249 -8.10 -5.86 -10.01
CA LYS A 249 -7.23 -7.01 -10.29
C LYS A 249 -5.96 -6.62 -11.07
N GLY A 250 -6.08 -5.75 -12.09
CA GLY A 250 -4.95 -5.21 -12.84
C GLY A 250 -4.00 -4.42 -11.95
N PHE A 251 -4.52 -3.58 -11.07
CA PHE A 251 -3.72 -2.84 -10.10
C PHE A 251 -2.91 -3.80 -9.21
N LEU A 252 -3.54 -4.85 -8.68
CA LEU A 252 -2.85 -5.84 -7.85
C LEU A 252 -1.77 -6.60 -8.63
N ARG A 253 -2.04 -7.00 -9.90
CA ARG A 253 -1.01 -7.65 -10.75
C ARG A 253 0.20 -6.74 -10.97
N ALA A 254 -0.02 -5.45 -11.24
CA ALA A 254 1.05 -4.47 -11.41
C ALA A 254 1.86 -4.31 -10.11
N VAL A 255 1.20 -4.23 -8.95
CA VAL A 255 1.88 -4.13 -7.64
C VAL A 255 2.69 -5.39 -7.33
N ILE A 256 2.17 -6.59 -7.61
CA ILE A 256 2.91 -7.85 -7.46
C ILE A 256 4.17 -7.85 -8.34
N ALA A 257 4.05 -7.41 -9.59
CA ALA A 257 5.19 -7.31 -10.50
C ALA A 257 6.21 -6.27 -10.00
N GLY A 258 5.76 -5.11 -9.52
CA GLY A 258 6.61 -4.09 -8.90
C GLY A 258 7.33 -4.60 -7.66
N THR A 259 6.63 -5.39 -6.82
CA THR A 259 7.23 -6.02 -5.63
C THR A 259 8.34 -7.00 -6.03
N ARG A 260 8.12 -7.82 -7.06
CA ARG A 260 9.16 -8.72 -7.58
C ARG A 260 10.40 -7.98 -8.08
N LEU A 261 10.21 -6.85 -8.78
CA LEU A 261 11.31 -6.01 -9.23
C LEU A 261 12.08 -5.42 -8.05
N ALA A 262 11.39 -4.93 -7.02
CA ALA A 262 12.03 -4.39 -5.82
C ALA A 262 12.84 -5.44 -5.07
N ILE A 263 12.34 -6.68 -4.98
CA ILE A 263 13.03 -7.80 -4.34
C ILE A 263 14.24 -8.24 -5.16
N LYS A 264 14.10 -8.31 -6.49
CA LYS A 264 15.17 -8.75 -7.40
C LYS A 264 16.37 -7.82 -7.39
N ASP A 265 16.15 -6.52 -7.36
CA ASP A 265 17.22 -5.51 -7.35
C ASP A 265 16.81 -4.31 -6.48
N PRO A 266 16.97 -4.42 -5.14
CA PRO A 266 16.61 -3.35 -4.23
C PRO A 266 17.40 -2.05 -4.47
N ALA A 267 18.65 -2.17 -4.95
CA ALA A 267 19.49 -0.98 -5.20
C ALA A 267 18.91 -0.14 -6.34
N ARG A 268 18.54 -0.78 -7.44
CA ARG A 268 17.92 -0.11 -8.58
C ARG A 268 16.51 0.40 -8.24
N ALA A 269 15.76 -0.36 -7.42
CA ALA A 269 14.44 0.07 -6.96
C ALA A 269 14.52 1.38 -6.17
N VAL A 270 15.52 1.52 -5.31
CA VAL A 270 15.77 2.76 -4.56
C VAL A 270 16.14 3.92 -5.48
N ASP A 271 16.94 3.68 -6.53
CA ASP A 271 17.25 4.72 -7.51
C ASP A 271 15.96 5.27 -8.16
N ASP A 272 15.01 4.41 -8.50
CA ASP A 272 13.68 4.85 -9.03
C ASP A 272 12.88 5.61 -7.95
N VAL A 273 12.86 5.14 -6.70
CA VAL A 273 12.13 5.81 -5.60
C VAL A 273 12.67 7.22 -5.36
N LEU A 274 13.97 7.39 -5.33
CA LEU A 274 14.62 8.70 -5.12
C LEU A 274 14.26 9.74 -6.20
N THR A 275 13.85 9.30 -7.39
CA THR A 275 13.36 10.24 -8.41
C THR A 275 11.98 10.82 -8.11
N GLN A 276 11.25 10.22 -7.18
CA GLN A 276 9.85 10.55 -6.86
C GLN A 276 9.67 11.15 -5.45
N MET A 277 10.72 11.15 -4.63
CA MET A 277 10.64 11.64 -3.26
C MET A 277 11.48 12.90 -3.07
N GLU A 278 11.06 13.75 -2.13
CA GLU A 278 11.82 14.90 -1.70
C GLU A 278 12.75 14.50 -0.55
N GLY A 279 14.06 14.60 -0.78
CA GLY A 279 15.07 14.26 0.24
C GLY A 279 15.35 12.76 0.35
N GLY A 280 16.06 12.37 1.41
CA GLY A 280 16.55 11.00 1.60
C GLY A 280 17.92 10.78 0.98
N THR A 281 18.63 9.77 1.45
CA THR A 281 19.91 9.33 0.87
C THR A 281 19.77 7.90 0.38
N ARG A 282 20.53 7.58 -0.68
CA ARG A 282 20.51 6.25 -1.29
C ARG A 282 20.78 5.12 -0.28
N ASP A 283 21.77 5.32 0.58
CA ASP A 283 22.16 4.29 1.54
C ASP A 283 21.10 4.07 2.62
N LEU A 284 20.46 5.16 3.08
CA LEU A 284 19.37 5.12 4.04
C LEU A 284 18.15 4.39 3.45
N GLU A 285 17.73 4.78 2.24
CA GLU A 285 16.57 4.19 1.59
C GLU A 285 16.83 2.73 1.19
N LEU A 286 18.04 2.37 0.80
CA LEU A 286 18.41 1.00 0.52
C LEU A 286 18.38 0.12 1.78
N ALA A 287 18.86 0.65 2.90
CA ALA A 287 18.76 -0.04 4.19
C ALA A 287 17.29 -0.27 4.60
N ARG A 288 16.43 0.75 4.42
CA ARG A 288 14.98 0.65 4.67
C ARG A 288 14.32 -0.42 3.81
N LEU A 289 14.55 -0.37 2.49
CA LEU A 289 13.93 -1.33 1.57
C LEU A 289 14.37 -2.77 1.86
N ARG A 290 15.65 -2.99 2.14
CA ARG A 290 16.16 -4.32 2.51
C ARG A 290 15.53 -4.85 3.80
N ALA A 291 15.37 -3.98 4.80
CA ALA A 291 14.69 -4.35 6.05
C ALA A 291 13.22 -4.70 5.79
N VAL A 292 12.49 -3.90 5.02
CA VAL A 292 11.09 -4.16 4.65
C VAL A 292 10.95 -5.48 3.90
N ILE A 293 11.80 -5.73 2.91
CA ILE A 293 11.77 -6.98 2.14
C ILE A 293 11.99 -8.18 3.06
N GLY A 294 13.04 -8.15 3.89
CA GLY A 294 13.41 -9.29 4.74
C GLY A 294 12.49 -9.50 5.94
N ASP A 295 12.07 -8.42 6.60
CA ASP A 295 11.34 -8.50 7.87
C ASP A 295 9.81 -8.54 7.68
N ASN A 296 9.28 -7.88 6.63
CA ASN A 296 7.85 -7.64 6.50
C ASN A 296 7.21 -8.34 5.29
N ILE A 297 7.92 -8.46 4.16
CA ILE A 297 7.37 -9.00 2.90
C ILE A 297 7.70 -10.49 2.73
N LEU A 298 8.98 -10.88 2.71
CA LEU A 298 9.43 -12.24 2.41
C LEU A 298 9.35 -13.18 3.62
N THR A 299 8.17 -13.32 4.19
CA THR A 299 7.91 -14.21 5.32
C THR A 299 7.74 -15.67 4.84
N ASP A 300 7.81 -16.63 5.78
CA ASP A 300 7.55 -18.03 5.44
C ASP A 300 6.11 -18.28 4.97
N GLU A 301 5.13 -17.49 5.44
CA GLU A 301 3.77 -17.54 4.94
C GLU A 301 3.72 -17.11 3.46
N VAL A 302 4.36 -16.01 3.11
CA VAL A 302 4.44 -15.52 1.72
C VAL A 302 5.16 -16.50 0.80
N LYS A 303 6.24 -17.12 1.26
CA LYS A 303 6.95 -18.15 0.47
C LYS A 303 6.07 -19.35 0.16
N ARG A 304 5.19 -19.76 1.08
CA ARG A 304 4.25 -20.88 0.88
C ARG A 304 3.01 -20.53 0.08
N SER A 305 2.40 -19.38 0.36
CA SER A 305 1.05 -19.03 -0.10
C SER A 305 0.99 -17.91 -1.12
N GLY A 306 2.15 -17.28 -1.41
CA GLY A 306 2.24 -16.09 -2.26
C GLY A 306 1.90 -14.81 -1.51
N ILE A 307 2.33 -13.68 -2.06
CA ILE A 307 2.11 -12.35 -1.49
C ILE A 307 0.64 -11.93 -1.60
N GLY A 308 0.18 -11.11 -0.67
CA GLY A 308 -1.07 -10.34 -0.76
C GLY A 308 -2.25 -10.97 -0.04
N GLY A 309 -2.20 -12.25 0.33
CA GLY A 309 -3.26 -12.90 1.09
C GLY A 309 -3.06 -12.81 2.61
N ILE A 310 -4.04 -13.35 3.34
CA ILE A 310 -3.99 -13.56 4.79
C ILE A 310 -4.30 -15.03 5.10
N ASP A 311 -3.76 -15.54 6.21
CA ASP A 311 -4.21 -16.76 6.85
C ASP A 311 -5.34 -16.41 7.83
N PRO A 312 -6.57 -16.94 7.67
CA PRO A 312 -7.70 -16.58 8.52
C PRO A 312 -7.49 -16.92 10.00
N ALA A 313 -6.78 -18.01 10.31
CA ALA A 313 -6.50 -18.40 11.68
C ALA A 313 -5.49 -17.47 12.33
N ARG A 314 -4.43 -17.06 11.62
CA ARG A 314 -3.50 -16.04 12.07
C ARG A 314 -4.19 -14.69 12.24
N PHE A 315 -5.05 -14.32 11.29
CA PHE A 315 -5.82 -13.07 11.40
C PHE A 315 -6.67 -13.06 12.68
N ALA A 316 -7.36 -14.16 12.99
CA ALA A 316 -8.15 -14.27 14.20
C ALA A 316 -7.29 -14.10 15.46
N ARG A 317 -6.10 -14.73 15.55
CA ARG A 317 -5.16 -14.54 16.66
C ARG A 317 -4.67 -13.10 16.76
N SER A 318 -4.41 -12.43 15.62
CA SER A 318 -4.04 -11.01 15.60
C SER A 318 -5.17 -10.13 16.16
N VAL A 319 -6.42 -10.43 15.82
CA VAL A 319 -7.58 -9.72 16.38
C VAL A 319 -7.72 -9.98 17.88
N ASP A 320 -7.43 -11.20 18.35
CA ASP A 320 -7.42 -11.52 19.79
C ASP A 320 -6.37 -10.68 20.55
N GLN A 321 -5.17 -10.59 19.99
CA GLN A 321 -4.10 -9.74 20.56
C GLN A 321 -4.49 -8.27 20.58
N LEU A 322 -5.08 -7.76 19.49
CA LEU A 322 -5.53 -6.38 19.43
C LEU A 322 -6.66 -6.09 20.43
N ALA A 323 -7.53 -7.07 20.67
CA ALA A 323 -8.66 -6.95 21.60
C ALA A 323 -8.25 -6.86 23.08
N GLU A 324 -7.01 -7.13 23.43
CA GLU A 324 -6.51 -6.90 24.80
C GLU A 324 -6.51 -5.40 25.16
N ASP A 325 -6.25 -4.53 24.19
CA ASP A 325 -6.30 -3.05 24.39
C ASP A 325 -7.58 -2.44 23.80
N VAL A 326 -7.97 -2.90 22.62
CA VAL A 326 -9.06 -2.34 21.83
C VAL A 326 -10.37 -3.05 22.11
N LYS A 327 -11.31 -2.35 22.73
CA LYS A 327 -12.68 -2.86 22.92
C LYS A 327 -13.48 -2.67 21.62
N PHE A 328 -13.62 -3.72 20.84
CA PHE A 328 -14.46 -3.74 19.67
C PHE A 328 -15.95 -3.78 20.05
N ARG A 329 -16.79 -3.09 19.26
CA ARG A 329 -18.26 -3.22 19.33
C ARG A 329 -18.69 -4.60 18.83
N ALA A 330 -18.08 -5.05 17.72
CA ALA A 330 -18.18 -6.39 17.21
C ALA A 330 -16.78 -6.84 16.78
N LYS A 331 -16.27 -7.93 17.37
CA LYS A 331 -14.95 -8.45 17.05
C LYS A 331 -14.88 -8.80 15.56
N PRO A 332 -13.99 -8.18 14.78
CA PRO A 332 -13.96 -8.38 13.33
C PRO A 332 -13.50 -9.80 12.99
N VAL A 333 -14.11 -10.38 11.95
CA VAL A 333 -13.64 -11.61 11.32
C VAL A 333 -12.95 -11.30 10.00
N ALA A 334 -12.17 -12.25 9.49
CA ALA A 334 -11.35 -12.04 8.29
C ALA A 334 -12.18 -11.54 7.09
N THR A 335 -13.35 -12.12 6.85
CA THR A 335 -14.24 -11.77 5.73
C THR A 335 -14.86 -10.38 5.82
N ASP A 336 -14.89 -9.77 7.00
CA ASP A 336 -15.39 -8.40 7.19
C ASP A 336 -14.35 -7.35 6.74
N ILE A 337 -13.07 -7.71 6.84
CA ILE A 337 -11.93 -6.81 6.67
C ILE A 337 -11.20 -7.05 5.36
N PHE A 338 -11.17 -8.31 4.89
CA PHE A 338 -10.38 -8.71 3.73
C PHE A 338 -11.25 -9.42 2.69
N ASP A 339 -11.03 -9.07 1.41
CA ASP A 339 -11.68 -9.68 0.25
C ASP A 339 -10.61 -10.22 -0.70
N ASP A 340 -10.47 -11.53 -0.74
CA ASP A 340 -9.48 -12.24 -1.57
C ASP A 340 -9.92 -12.47 -3.01
N SER A 341 -11.17 -12.15 -3.37
CA SER A 341 -11.74 -12.39 -4.72
C SER A 341 -11.02 -11.61 -5.83
N PHE A 342 -10.27 -10.57 -5.48
CA PHE A 342 -9.46 -9.79 -6.41
C PHE A 342 -8.04 -10.33 -6.58
N LEU A 343 -7.60 -11.25 -5.73
CA LEU A 343 -6.24 -11.79 -5.80
C LEU A 343 -6.08 -12.73 -7.01
N PRO A 344 -4.95 -12.65 -7.71
CA PRO A 344 -4.57 -13.73 -8.64
C PRO A 344 -4.41 -15.06 -7.91
N ALA A 345 -4.45 -16.16 -8.64
CA ALA A 345 -4.16 -17.49 -8.08
C ALA A 345 -2.84 -17.49 -7.29
N SER A 346 -2.75 -18.31 -6.24
CA SER A 346 -1.57 -18.36 -5.36
C SER A 346 -0.26 -18.57 -6.13
N SER A 347 -0.25 -19.47 -7.13
CA SER A 347 0.90 -19.71 -8.00
C SER A 347 1.38 -18.45 -8.73
N ALA A 348 0.49 -17.57 -9.12
CA ALA A 348 0.83 -16.28 -9.77
C ALA A 348 1.32 -15.21 -8.78
N ARG A 349 1.26 -15.48 -7.46
CA ARG A 349 1.68 -14.56 -6.38
C ARG A 349 2.93 -15.02 -5.64
N LEU A 350 3.47 -16.22 -5.97
CA LEU A 350 4.73 -16.70 -5.40
C LEU A 350 5.87 -15.75 -5.75
N ILE A 351 6.74 -15.53 -4.78
CA ILE A 351 7.98 -14.76 -4.91
C ILE A 351 9.13 -15.76 -4.85
N HIS A 352 9.89 -15.86 -5.94
CA HIS A 352 11.04 -16.75 -6.09
C HIS A 352 12.35 -15.98 -6.05
#